data_0ae19818d562298952d38358e32ec55e
#
_entry.id   0ae19818d562298952d38358e32ec55e
#
_cell.length_a   1.000
_cell.length_b   1.000
_cell.length_c   1.000
_cell.angle_alpha   90.00
_cell.angle_beta   90.00
_cell.angle_gamma   90.00
#
_symmetry.space_group_name_H-M   'P 1'
#
loop_
_entity.id
_entity.type
_entity.pdbx_description
1 polymer ?
#
loop_
_entity_poly.entity_id
_entity_poly.type
_entity_poly.pdbx_seq_one_letter_code
_entity_poly.pdbx_strand_id
1 'polypeptide(L)'
;MLLGLTVILAIVAQDHAPLRAAPNPRAAQLATLWQGEVLEVRDEHADYLRVYDYRRERGGYVKRQTVRAVGLTESDAPGLLAVLRFLRDSAGSEALGISYGAAYLKAAPAGALTAEPFDAIATMAERLADAASGSGVRHADAAAHLEVVEQFGVHTRSFERNGRIQICYDGELYRRVLSIPRASAEERARAALGLTRPDCVDPALGVLLRASLDEDRAALLDGAEEPKLSAMTRSRLHARRAAVWAAVAYEEARRGRPPAPAAQRALA
;
A
#
# COMPACT_ATOMS: atom_id res chain seq x y z
N MET A 1 -10.36 -6.32 38.86
CA MET A 1 -9.59 -7.00 37.81
C MET A 1 -10.49 -7.00 36.56
N LEU A 2 -10.36 -6.02 35.66
CA LEU A 2 -11.02 -6.04 34.37
C LEU A 2 -10.30 -7.11 33.52
N LEU A 3 -10.95 -8.24 33.30
CA LEU A 3 -10.55 -9.19 32.27
C LEU A 3 -10.60 -8.43 30.94
N GLY A 4 -9.46 -8.04 30.42
CA GLY A 4 -9.36 -7.47 29.09
C GLY A 4 -9.92 -8.49 28.09
N LEU A 5 -11.07 -8.19 27.50
CA LEU A 5 -11.57 -8.95 26.38
C LEU A 5 -10.51 -8.85 25.26
N THR A 6 -9.81 -9.95 25.04
CA THR A 6 -8.88 -10.05 23.91
C THR A 6 -9.74 -10.08 22.64
N VAL A 7 -9.72 -9.00 21.89
CA VAL A 7 -10.40 -8.94 20.59
C VAL A 7 -9.64 -9.81 19.62
N ILE A 8 -10.28 -10.85 19.10
CA ILE A 8 -9.74 -11.70 18.06
C ILE A 8 -10.32 -11.21 16.73
N LEU A 9 -9.45 -10.89 15.78
CA LEU A 9 -9.86 -10.54 14.43
C LEU A 9 -9.71 -11.74 13.50
N ALA A 10 -10.56 -11.82 12.49
CA ALA A 10 -10.44 -12.75 11.38
C ALA A 10 -10.15 -11.95 10.11
N ILE A 11 -9.00 -12.15 9.50
CA ILE A 11 -8.64 -11.58 8.20
C ILE A 11 -9.07 -12.56 7.12
N VAL A 12 -9.87 -12.09 6.16
CA VAL A 12 -10.31 -12.90 5.01
C VAL A 12 -9.11 -13.21 4.13
N ALA A 13 -8.84 -14.49 3.88
CA ALA A 13 -7.66 -14.97 3.16
C ALA A 13 -7.95 -15.37 1.70
N GLN A 14 -9.22 -15.41 1.29
CA GLN A 14 -9.65 -15.84 -0.03
C GLN A 14 -10.70 -14.88 -0.57
N ASP A 15 -10.63 -14.59 -1.86
CA ASP A 15 -11.65 -13.80 -2.52
C ASP A 15 -12.97 -14.56 -2.61
N HIS A 16 -14.05 -13.81 -2.73
CA HIS A 16 -15.42 -14.32 -2.85
C HIS A 16 -15.86 -15.21 -1.67
N ALA A 17 -15.27 -15.04 -0.47
CA ALA A 17 -15.68 -15.79 0.70
C ALA A 17 -17.11 -15.39 1.13
N PRO A 18 -18.06 -16.36 1.27
CA PRO A 18 -19.43 -16.03 1.61
C PRO A 18 -19.59 -15.75 3.10
N LEU A 19 -20.16 -14.59 3.45
CA LEU A 19 -20.74 -14.34 4.77
C LEU A 19 -22.17 -14.87 4.77
N ARG A 20 -22.52 -15.76 5.70
CA ARG A 20 -23.80 -16.48 5.72
C ARG A 20 -24.64 -16.15 6.95
N ALA A 21 -25.96 -16.33 6.81
CA ALA A 21 -26.90 -16.09 7.92
C ALA A 21 -26.85 -17.16 9.03
N ALA A 22 -26.35 -18.37 8.73
CA ALA A 22 -26.23 -19.47 9.67
C ALA A 22 -24.96 -20.32 9.35
N PRO A 23 -24.45 -21.12 10.31
CA PRO A 23 -23.21 -21.89 10.15
C PRO A 23 -23.42 -23.17 9.33
N ASN A 24 -23.94 -23.04 8.12
CA ASN A 24 -24.10 -24.14 7.18
C ASN A 24 -24.00 -23.66 5.72
N PRO A 25 -23.59 -24.53 4.78
CA PRO A 25 -23.33 -24.15 3.40
C PRO A 25 -24.60 -23.78 2.59
N ARG A 26 -25.80 -24.15 3.07
CA ARG A 26 -27.08 -23.87 2.40
C ARG A 26 -27.75 -22.58 2.94
N ALA A 27 -27.21 -21.99 4.02
CA ALA A 27 -27.75 -20.76 4.57
C ALA A 27 -27.64 -19.60 3.57
N ALA A 28 -28.57 -18.67 3.64
CA ALA A 28 -28.56 -17.47 2.79
C ALA A 28 -27.23 -16.74 2.89
N GLN A 29 -26.69 -16.35 1.75
CA GLN A 29 -25.51 -15.50 1.69
C GLN A 29 -25.92 -14.06 1.96
N LEU A 30 -25.30 -13.44 2.95
CA LEU A 30 -25.54 -12.05 3.35
C LEU A 30 -24.63 -11.07 2.62
N ALA A 31 -23.39 -11.49 2.34
CA ALA A 31 -22.40 -10.71 1.61
C ALA A 31 -21.35 -11.62 0.97
N THR A 32 -20.63 -11.08 0.00
CA THR A 32 -19.38 -11.62 -0.52
C THR A 32 -18.24 -10.83 0.12
N LEU A 33 -17.28 -11.55 0.69
CA LEU A 33 -16.10 -10.96 1.32
C LEU A 33 -14.90 -11.09 0.40
N TRP A 34 -14.02 -10.10 0.46
CA TRP A 34 -12.81 -10.04 -0.34
C TRP A 34 -11.57 -10.25 0.53
N GLN A 35 -10.50 -10.72 -0.09
CA GLN A 35 -9.21 -10.90 0.58
C GLN A 35 -8.78 -9.59 1.27
N GLY A 36 -8.33 -9.71 2.51
CA GLY A 36 -7.91 -8.57 3.32
C GLY A 36 -9.03 -7.94 4.15
N GLU A 37 -10.30 -8.26 3.96
CA GLU A 37 -11.35 -7.77 4.85
C GLU A 37 -11.15 -8.27 6.28
N VAL A 38 -11.44 -7.42 7.26
CA VAL A 38 -11.25 -7.72 8.69
C VAL A 38 -12.60 -7.78 9.37
N LEU A 39 -12.82 -8.87 10.11
CA LEU A 39 -14.03 -9.18 10.84
C LEU A 39 -13.69 -9.40 12.32
N GLU A 40 -14.58 -9.01 13.22
CA GLU A 40 -14.44 -9.36 14.63
C GLU A 40 -15.02 -10.76 14.87
N VAL A 41 -14.25 -11.63 15.50
CA VAL A 41 -14.71 -12.96 15.94
C VAL A 41 -15.51 -12.83 17.21
N ARG A 42 -16.77 -13.25 17.18
CA ARG A 42 -17.70 -13.23 18.31
C ARG A 42 -17.86 -14.60 18.96
N ASP A 43 -17.76 -15.67 18.17
CA ASP A 43 -17.97 -17.05 18.63
C ASP A 43 -17.46 -18.05 17.61
N GLU A 44 -17.34 -19.31 18.02
CA GLU A 44 -16.91 -20.44 17.17
C GLU A 44 -18.00 -21.50 17.10
N HIS A 45 -18.33 -21.97 15.89
CA HIS A 45 -19.34 -22.99 15.62
C HIS A 45 -18.82 -24.04 14.65
N ALA A 46 -18.23 -25.13 15.14
CA ALA A 46 -17.63 -26.18 14.32
C ALA A 46 -16.67 -25.60 13.26
N ASP A 47 -17.01 -25.73 11.97
CA ASP A 47 -16.22 -25.23 10.85
C ASP A 47 -16.45 -23.75 10.52
N TYR A 48 -17.26 -23.06 11.30
CA TYR A 48 -17.60 -21.64 11.09
C TYR A 48 -17.18 -20.79 12.28
N LEU A 49 -16.85 -19.52 11.98
CA LEU A 49 -16.74 -18.46 12.96
C LEU A 49 -17.98 -17.58 12.86
N ARG A 50 -18.59 -17.27 14.01
CA ARG A 50 -19.56 -16.20 14.10
C ARG A 50 -18.78 -14.88 14.17
N VAL A 51 -19.04 -14.00 13.21
CA VAL A 51 -18.29 -12.77 13.04
C VAL A 51 -19.20 -11.56 12.99
N TYR A 52 -18.62 -10.37 13.26
CA TYR A 52 -19.25 -9.10 13.01
C TYR A 52 -18.42 -8.30 12.01
N ASP A 53 -19.06 -7.81 10.97
CA ASP A 53 -18.52 -6.97 9.92
C ASP A 53 -18.91 -5.51 10.22
N TYR A 54 -17.94 -4.74 10.70
CA TYR A 54 -18.17 -3.32 11.03
C TYR A 54 -18.38 -2.45 9.79
N ARG A 55 -17.84 -2.83 8.65
CA ARG A 55 -17.99 -2.08 7.41
C ARG A 55 -19.42 -2.14 6.88
N ARG A 56 -20.09 -3.29 7.07
CA ARG A 56 -21.48 -3.53 6.64
C ARG A 56 -22.49 -3.51 7.80
N GLU A 57 -21.99 -3.25 9.01
CA GLU A 57 -22.78 -3.20 10.25
C GLU A 57 -23.66 -4.45 10.46
N ARG A 58 -23.11 -5.64 10.19
CA ARG A 58 -23.85 -6.89 10.30
C ARG A 58 -23.04 -8.05 10.85
N GLY A 59 -23.74 -8.95 11.52
CA GLY A 59 -23.21 -10.23 11.92
C GLY A 59 -23.47 -11.32 10.88
N GLY A 60 -22.69 -12.41 10.96
CA GLY A 60 -22.87 -13.57 10.11
C GLY A 60 -21.89 -14.69 10.46
N TYR A 61 -21.81 -15.66 9.60
CA TYR A 61 -20.94 -16.83 9.74
C TYR A 61 -20.03 -16.96 8.52
N VAL A 62 -18.74 -17.14 8.77
CA VAL A 62 -17.71 -17.36 7.74
C VAL A 62 -17.03 -18.71 7.99
N LYS A 63 -16.70 -19.46 6.94
CA LYS A 63 -15.93 -20.70 7.11
C LYS A 63 -14.55 -20.41 7.68
N ARG A 64 -14.14 -21.15 8.73
CA ARG A 64 -12.82 -21.01 9.37
C ARG A 64 -11.66 -21.11 8.36
N GLN A 65 -11.74 -21.99 7.38
CA GLN A 65 -10.69 -22.18 6.37
C GLN A 65 -10.48 -20.97 5.45
N THR A 66 -11.48 -20.08 5.28
CA THR A 66 -11.42 -18.91 4.38
C THR A 66 -10.87 -17.67 5.06
N VAL A 67 -10.60 -17.74 6.36
CA VAL A 67 -10.08 -16.64 7.17
C VAL A 67 -8.85 -17.06 7.99
N ARG A 68 -8.15 -16.08 8.53
CA ARG A 68 -7.06 -16.28 9.50
C ARG A 68 -7.36 -15.47 10.76
N ALA A 69 -7.53 -16.16 11.86
CA ALA A 69 -7.67 -15.52 13.16
C ALA A 69 -6.32 -14.92 13.58
N VAL A 70 -6.32 -13.68 14.03
CA VAL A 70 -5.13 -12.95 14.48
C VAL A 70 -5.43 -12.25 15.81
N GLY A 71 -4.49 -12.32 16.75
CA GLY A 71 -4.46 -11.50 17.95
C GLY A 71 -3.84 -10.13 17.65
N LEU A 72 -4.09 -9.17 18.53
CA LEU A 72 -3.56 -7.81 18.44
C LEU A 72 -2.77 -7.42 19.70
N THR A 73 -2.19 -8.41 20.37
CA THR A 73 -1.31 -8.18 21.54
C THR A 73 0.13 -7.99 21.09
N GLU A 74 0.97 -7.41 21.95
CA GLU A 74 2.39 -7.26 21.66
C GLU A 74 3.09 -8.60 21.36
N SER A 75 2.62 -9.70 21.98
CA SER A 75 3.15 -11.04 21.70
C SER A 75 2.83 -11.56 20.31
N ASP A 76 1.81 -11.03 19.63
CA ASP A 76 1.44 -11.41 18.26
C ASP A 76 2.29 -10.67 17.21
N ALA A 77 2.85 -9.51 17.56
CA ALA A 77 3.55 -8.64 16.63
C ALA A 77 4.68 -9.32 15.82
N PRO A 78 5.57 -10.15 16.40
CA PRO A 78 6.61 -10.82 15.62
C PRO A 78 6.05 -11.75 14.54
N GLY A 79 4.99 -12.49 14.84
CA GLY A 79 4.31 -13.37 13.89
C GLY A 79 3.65 -12.59 12.77
N LEU A 80 2.96 -11.49 13.11
CA LEU A 80 2.33 -10.60 12.11
C LEU A 80 3.37 -9.99 11.17
N LEU A 81 4.54 -9.55 11.68
CA LEU A 81 5.62 -9.01 10.87
C LEU A 81 6.21 -10.07 9.93
N ALA A 82 6.38 -11.30 10.40
CA ALA A 82 6.88 -12.38 9.57
C ALA A 82 5.94 -12.68 8.39
N VAL A 83 4.63 -12.70 8.62
CA VAL A 83 3.63 -12.86 7.56
C VAL A 83 3.62 -11.67 6.61
N LEU A 84 3.71 -10.43 7.13
CA LEU A 84 3.80 -9.22 6.32
C LEU A 84 4.99 -9.28 5.34
N ARG A 85 6.18 -9.69 5.82
CA ARG A 85 7.39 -9.87 4.99
C ARG A 85 7.17 -10.86 3.86
N PHE A 86 6.56 -11.99 4.17
CA PHE A 86 6.25 -13.01 3.17
C PHE A 86 5.26 -12.50 2.11
N LEU A 87 4.18 -11.85 2.54
CA LEU A 87 3.13 -11.36 1.65
C LEU A 87 3.59 -10.17 0.81
N ARG A 88 4.49 -9.33 1.32
CA ARG A 88 5.09 -8.24 0.54
C ARG A 88 5.67 -8.73 -0.79
N ASP A 89 6.32 -9.87 -0.78
CA ASP A 89 7.00 -10.42 -1.96
C ASP A 89 6.09 -11.36 -2.79
N SER A 90 4.83 -11.58 -2.36
CA SER A 90 3.86 -12.46 -3.00
C SER A 90 2.86 -11.65 -3.82
N ALA A 91 2.99 -11.67 -5.15
CA ALA A 91 2.06 -10.98 -6.05
C ALA A 91 0.63 -11.56 -5.95
N GLY A 92 -0.38 -10.70 -5.94
CA GLY A 92 -1.80 -11.06 -5.81
C GLY A 92 -2.27 -11.24 -4.37
N SER A 93 -1.40 -10.95 -3.39
CA SER A 93 -1.76 -10.98 -1.96
C SER A 93 -1.68 -9.60 -1.31
N GLU A 94 -1.75 -8.54 -2.11
CA GLU A 94 -1.54 -7.18 -1.67
C GLU A 94 -2.53 -6.77 -0.56
N ALA A 95 -3.82 -7.00 -0.78
CA ALA A 95 -4.85 -6.64 0.19
C ALA A 95 -4.68 -7.41 1.52
N LEU A 96 -4.39 -8.71 1.43
CA LEU A 96 -4.10 -9.54 2.61
C LEU A 96 -2.87 -9.03 3.36
N GLY A 97 -1.78 -8.72 2.63
CA GLY A 97 -0.55 -8.23 3.22
C GLY A 97 -0.72 -6.87 3.90
N ILE A 98 -1.49 -5.96 3.30
CA ILE A 98 -1.83 -4.66 3.89
C ILE A 98 -2.60 -4.84 5.19
N SER A 99 -3.56 -5.78 5.24
CA SER A 99 -4.33 -6.07 6.45
C SER A 99 -3.45 -6.65 7.58
N TYR A 100 -2.52 -7.55 7.25
CA TYR A 100 -1.52 -8.02 8.20
C TYR A 100 -0.60 -6.90 8.67
N GLY A 101 -0.21 -6.00 7.78
CA GLY A 101 0.57 -4.82 8.12
C GLY A 101 -0.17 -3.90 9.09
N ALA A 102 -1.46 -3.64 8.84
CA ALA A 102 -2.31 -2.87 9.75
C ALA A 102 -2.46 -3.55 11.12
N ALA A 103 -2.65 -4.87 11.15
CA ALA A 103 -2.69 -5.65 12.39
C ALA A 103 -1.36 -5.56 13.15
N TYR A 104 -0.22 -5.66 12.45
CA TYR A 104 1.10 -5.47 13.04
C TYR A 104 1.27 -4.08 13.65
N LEU A 105 0.94 -3.02 12.91
CA LEU A 105 1.05 -1.64 13.39
C LEU A 105 0.20 -1.38 14.64
N LYS A 106 -0.91 -2.12 14.78
CA LYS A 106 -1.78 -2.04 15.97
C LYS A 106 -1.24 -2.86 17.14
N ALA A 107 -0.61 -4.00 16.89
CA ALA A 107 -0.09 -4.90 17.92
C ALA A 107 1.29 -4.48 18.45
N ALA A 108 2.15 -3.93 17.57
CA ALA A 108 3.51 -3.60 17.92
C ALA A 108 3.59 -2.39 18.87
N PRO A 109 4.44 -2.43 19.92
CA PRO A 109 4.68 -1.26 20.76
C PRO A 109 5.32 -0.13 19.91
N ALA A 110 4.96 1.11 20.20
CA ALA A 110 5.39 2.28 19.40
C ALA A 110 6.92 2.38 19.24
N GLY A 111 7.68 1.98 20.27
CA GLY A 111 9.15 1.98 20.24
C GLY A 111 9.78 0.91 19.33
N ALA A 112 9.02 -0.10 18.92
CA ALA A 112 9.47 -1.17 18.01
C ALA A 112 9.15 -0.89 16.53
N LEU A 113 8.38 0.17 16.23
CA LEU A 113 8.02 0.53 14.87
C LEU A 113 9.23 1.09 14.12
N THR A 114 9.62 0.38 13.05
CA THR A 114 10.68 0.77 12.11
C THR A 114 10.05 1.28 10.80
N ALA A 115 10.88 1.62 9.81
CA ALA A 115 10.40 1.98 8.48
C ALA A 115 9.85 0.78 7.69
N GLU A 116 10.31 -0.43 8.00
CA GLU A 116 10.01 -1.66 7.26
C GLU A 116 8.51 -1.94 7.04
N PRO A 117 7.62 -1.92 8.05
CA PRO A 117 6.21 -2.19 7.83
C PRO A 117 5.54 -1.15 6.94
N PHE A 118 5.93 0.11 7.06
CA PHE A 118 5.40 1.18 6.21
C PHE A 118 5.85 1.03 4.76
N ASP A 119 7.13 0.70 4.53
CA ASP A 119 7.69 0.40 3.20
C ASP A 119 7.00 -0.83 2.57
N ALA A 120 6.76 -1.89 3.35
CA ALA A 120 6.08 -3.09 2.87
C ALA A 120 4.63 -2.80 2.45
N ILE A 121 3.86 -2.10 3.28
CA ILE A 121 2.47 -1.74 2.98
C ILE A 121 2.43 -0.80 1.77
N ALA A 122 3.29 0.23 1.70
CA ALA A 122 3.35 1.16 0.57
C ALA A 122 3.66 0.45 -0.75
N THR A 123 4.62 -0.50 -0.74
CA THR A 123 4.97 -1.32 -1.92
C THR A 123 3.77 -2.14 -2.41
N MET A 124 3.01 -2.73 -1.49
CA MET A 124 1.81 -3.50 -1.85
C MET A 124 0.68 -2.59 -2.33
N ALA A 125 0.49 -1.42 -1.71
CA ALA A 125 -0.50 -0.43 -2.14
C ALA A 125 -0.22 0.08 -3.56
N GLU A 126 1.06 0.33 -3.89
CA GLU A 126 1.49 0.70 -5.25
C GLU A 126 1.17 -0.39 -6.26
N ARG A 127 1.54 -1.66 -5.98
CA ARG A 127 1.23 -2.78 -6.88
C ARG A 127 -0.27 -3.00 -7.07
N LEU A 128 -1.05 -2.83 -6.00
CA LEU A 128 -2.50 -2.95 -6.06
C LEU A 128 -3.12 -1.85 -6.93
N ALA A 129 -2.67 -0.60 -6.80
CA ALA A 129 -3.10 0.51 -7.64
C ALA A 129 -2.74 0.27 -9.11
N ASP A 130 -1.54 -0.28 -9.40
CA ASP A 130 -1.13 -0.66 -10.75
C ASP A 130 -2.02 -1.76 -11.34
N ALA A 131 -2.32 -2.80 -10.56
CA ALA A 131 -3.22 -3.87 -10.99
C ALA A 131 -4.63 -3.33 -11.29
N ALA A 132 -5.12 -2.39 -10.49
CA ALA A 132 -6.42 -1.74 -10.69
C ALA A 132 -6.43 -0.71 -11.83
N SER A 133 -5.28 -0.27 -12.34
CA SER A 133 -5.17 0.56 -13.56
C SER A 133 -5.25 -0.26 -14.84
N GLY A 134 -5.18 -1.58 -14.75
CA GLY A 134 -5.19 -2.51 -15.88
C GLY A 134 -6.57 -2.73 -16.49
N SER A 135 -6.75 -3.89 -17.11
CA SER A 135 -8.03 -4.36 -17.66
C SER A 135 -8.19 -5.87 -17.45
N GLY A 136 -9.44 -6.35 -17.52
CA GLY A 136 -9.76 -7.78 -17.36
C GLY A 136 -10.09 -8.20 -15.93
N VAL A 137 -10.15 -9.51 -15.66
CA VAL A 137 -10.63 -10.08 -14.39
C VAL A 137 -9.78 -9.58 -13.20
N ARG A 138 -8.47 -9.61 -13.33
CA ARG A 138 -7.55 -9.11 -12.27
C ARG A 138 -7.76 -7.63 -11.93
N HIS A 139 -8.20 -6.82 -12.89
CA HIS A 139 -8.57 -5.43 -12.66
C HIS A 139 -9.81 -5.32 -11.76
N ALA A 140 -10.84 -6.11 -12.03
CA ALA A 140 -12.08 -6.09 -11.22
C ALA A 140 -11.82 -6.50 -9.76
N ASP A 141 -11.03 -7.56 -9.53
CA ASP A 141 -10.65 -7.98 -8.19
C ASP A 141 -9.77 -6.94 -7.49
N ALA A 142 -8.81 -6.35 -8.21
CA ALA A 142 -7.95 -5.30 -7.67
C ALA A 142 -8.72 -4.03 -7.28
N ALA A 143 -9.77 -3.67 -8.03
CA ALA A 143 -10.66 -2.56 -7.66
C ALA A 143 -11.41 -2.85 -6.35
N ALA A 144 -11.94 -4.07 -6.18
CA ALA A 144 -12.56 -4.47 -4.91
C ALA A 144 -11.56 -4.50 -3.75
N HIS A 145 -10.32 -4.95 -4.01
CA HIS A 145 -9.25 -4.93 -3.01
C HIS A 145 -8.83 -3.50 -2.62
N LEU A 146 -8.85 -2.52 -3.54
CA LEU A 146 -8.62 -1.11 -3.20
C LEU A 146 -9.66 -0.59 -2.21
N GLU A 147 -10.94 -0.93 -2.41
CA GLU A 147 -11.99 -0.58 -1.45
C GLU A 147 -11.77 -1.22 -0.06
N VAL A 148 -11.20 -2.44 -0.03
CA VAL A 148 -10.86 -3.11 1.22
C VAL A 148 -9.75 -2.38 1.95
N VAL A 149 -8.67 -2.00 1.26
CA VAL A 149 -7.48 -1.44 1.91
C VAL A 149 -7.64 0.04 2.28
N GLU A 150 -8.64 0.72 1.74
CA GLU A 150 -8.96 2.10 2.10
C GLU A 150 -9.23 2.26 3.60
N GLN A 151 -9.86 1.26 4.26
CA GLN A 151 -10.07 1.23 5.70
C GLN A 151 -8.78 1.26 6.53
N PHE A 152 -7.64 0.94 5.93
CA PHE A 152 -6.32 0.96 6.56
C PHE A 152 -5.51 2.20 6.22
N GLY A 153 -6.15 3.24 5.64
CA GLY A 153 -5.50 4.49 5.27
C GLY A 153 -4.69 4.40 3.98
N VAL A 154 -4.95 3.40 3.13
CA VAL A 154 -4.37 3.32 1.80
C VAL A 154 -5.30 4.06 0.84
N HIS A 155 -4.95 5.29 0.50
CA HIS A 155 -5.72 6.12 -0.41
C HIS A 155 -5.10 6.15 -1.81
N THR A 156 -5.97 6.28 -2.80
CA THR A 156 -5.57 6.38 -4.21
C THR A 156 -6.15 7.63 -4.85
N ARG A 157 -5.52 8.05 -5.92
CA ARG A 157 -6.03 9.08 -6.83
C ARG A 157 -6.11 8.49 -8.22
N SER A 158 -7.09 8.92 -9.01
CA SER A 158 -7.26 8.49 -10.38
C SER A 158 -7.35 9.68 -11.33
N PHE A 159 -6.86 9.49 -12.55
CA PHE A 159 -6.95 10.45 -13.64
C PHE A 159 -6.88 9.72 -14.97
N GLU A 160 -7.32 10.40 -16.03
CA GLU A 160 -7.22 9.85 -17.38
C GLU A 160 -5.80 10.04 -17.94
N ARG A 161 -5.24 8.96 -18.50
CA ARG A 161 -3.97 8.98 -19.20
C ARG A 161 -4.03 8.09 -20.44
N ASN A 162 -3.83 8.68 -21.62
CA ASN A 162 -3.85 7.96 -22.90
C ASN A 162 -5.15 7.15 -23.12
N GLY A 163 -6.31 7.71 -22.77
CA GLY A 163 -7.61 7.05 -22.91
C GLY A 163 -7.89 5.94 -21.91
N ARG A 164 -7.12 5.86 -20.82
CA ARG A 164 -7.31 4.88 -19.73
C ARG A 164 -7.31 5.57 -18.38
N ILE A 165 -8.01 4.97 -17.43
CA ILE A 165 -7.94 5.42 -16.04
C ILE A 165 -6.66 4.88 -15.41
N GLN A 166 -5.80 5.80 -15.00
CA GLN A 166 -4.62 5.52 -14.20
C GLN A 166 -4.99 5.68 -12.73
N ILE A 167 -4.74 4.66 -11.92
CA ILE A 167 -4.90 4.70 -10.46
C ILE A 167 -3.52 4.70 -9.83
N CYS A 168 -3.30 5.63 -8.92
CA CYS A 168 -2.02 5.77 -8.23
C CYS A 168 -2.23 5.82 -6.73
N TYR A 169 -1.43 5.06 -6.01
CA TYR A 169 -1.33 5.20 -4.56
C TYR A 169 -0.87 6.63 -4.22
N ASP A 170 -1.45 7.25 -3.20
CA ASP A 170 -1.16 8.64 -2.83
C ASP A 170 0.24 8.84 -2.22
N GLY A 171 0.89 7.76 -1.76
CA GLY A 171 2.26 7.76 -1.24
C GLY A 171 2.40 8.11 0.24
N GLU A 172 1.32 8.17 1.03
CA GLU A 172 1.37 8.58 2.45
C GLU A 172 2.36 7.74 3.26
N LEU A 173 2.35 6.42 3.11
CA LEU A 173 3.26 5.55 3.85
C LEU A 173 4.73 5.70 3.39
N TYR A 174 4.98 6.03 2.12
CA TYR A 174 6.32 6.39 1.67
C TYR A 174 6.82 7.67 2.33
N ARG A 175 5.95 8.70 2.47
CA ARG A 175 6.32 9.91 3.24
C ARG A 175 6.61 9.57 4.69
N ARG A 176 5.85 8.60 5.26
CA ARG A 176 6.12 8.12 6.62
C ARG A 176 7.49 7.45 6.72
N VAL A 177 7.87 6.59 5.75
CA VAL A 177 9.23 6.00 5.67
C VAL A 177 10.31 7.10 5.70
N LEU A 178 10.16 8.13 4.87
CA LEU A 178 11.13 9.24 4.80
C LEU A 178 11.21 10.04 6.11
N SER A 179 10.15 10.09 6.91
CA SER A 179 10.12 10.79 8.20
C SER A 179 10.78 10.00 9.35
N ILE A 180 11.10 8.71 9.15
CA ILE A 180 11.70 7.85 10.18
C ILE A 180 13.24 7.99 10.14
N PRO A 181 13.89 8.54 11.18
CA PRO A 181 15.33 8.82 11.15
C PRO A 181 16.21 7.58 10.96
N ARG A 182 15.72 6.40 11.37
CA ARG A 182 16.43 5.13 11.28
C ARG A 182 16.06 4.30 10.05
N ALA A 183 15.31 4.87 9.08
CA ALA A 183 15.06 4.21 7.82
C ALA A 183 16.40 3.93 7.10
N SER A 184 16.54 2.73 6.54
CA SER A 184 17.72 2.35 5.78
C SER A 184 17.80 3.12 4.46
N ALA A 185 18.99 3.18 3.85
CA ALA A 185 19.20 3.78 2.54
C ALA A 185 18.26 3.16 1.48
N GLU A 186 18.11 1.82 1.50
CA GLU A 186 17.23 1.11 0.58
C GLU A 186 15.75 1.48 0.76
N GLU A 187 15.27 1.61 2.00
CA GLU A 187 13.89 2.02 2.28
C GLU A 187 13.64 3.46 1.83
N ARG A 188 14.57 4.40 2.12
CA ARG A 188 14.45 5.78 1.64
C ARG A 188 14.47 5.87 0.12
N ALA A 189 15.36 5.15 -0.55
CA ALA A 189 15.43 5.15 -2.01
C ALA A 189 14.16 4.57 -2.65
N ARG A 190 13.61 3.46 -2.11
CA ARG A 190 12.33 2.93 -2.57
C ARG A 190 11.19 3.91 -2.38
N ALA A 191 11.12 4.55 -1.22
CA ALA A 191 10.11 5.57 -0.94
C ALA A 191 10.21 6.76 -1.91
N ALA A 192 11.42 7.25 -2.19
CA ALA A 192 11.63 8.31 -3.17
C ALA A 192 11.22 7.88 -4.59
N LEU A 193 11.56 6.65 -5.00
CA LEU A 193 11.15 6.09 -6.28
C LEU A 193 9.62 5.95 -6.40
N GLY A 194 8.94 5.49 -5.34
CA GLY A 194 7.49 5.38 -5.29
C GLY A 194 6.79 6.75 -5.39
N LEU A 195 7.27 7.75 -4.63
CA LEU A 195 6.72 9.11 -4.66
C LEU A 195 6.99 9.86 -5.98
N THR A 196 7.97 9.43 -6.76
CA THR A 196 8.39 10.12 -7.99
C THR A 196 8.02 9.38 -9.27
N ARG A 197 7.07 8.46 -9.23
CA ARG A 197 6.60 7.70 -10.39
C ARG A 197 6.13 8.61 -11.52
N PRO A 198 6.64 8.44 -12.76
CA PRO A 198 6.27 9.29 -13.90
C PRO A 198 4.85 9.04 -14.40
N ASP A 199 4.38 7.80 -14.27
CA ASP A 199 3.02 7.37 -14.63
C ASP A 199 1.96 7.89 -13.66
N CYS A 200 2.38 8.33 -12.46
CA CYS A 200 1.53 8.94 -11.44
C CYS A 200 1.53 10.49 -11.46
N VAL A 201 2.07 11.10 -12.49
CA VAL A 201 1.93 12.53 -12.75
C VAL A 201 0.75 12.75 -13.67
N ASP A 202 -0.29 13.44 -13.20
CA ASP A 202 -1.48 13.74 -13.98
C ASP A 202 -1.10 14.60 -15.21
N PRO A 203 -1.40 14.16 -16.44
CA PRO A 203 -1.09 14.93 -17.64
C PRO A 203 -1.88 16.24 -17.75
N ALA A 204 -3.02 16.37 -17.05
CA ALA A 204 -3.84 17.57 -17.04
C ALA A 204 -3.31 18.68 -16.11
N LEU A 205 -2.26 18.42 -15.32
CA LEU A 205 -1.66 19.45 -14.48
C LEU A 205 -1.19 20.65 -15.30
N GLY A 206 -1.57 21.84 -14.84
CA GLY A 206 -1.08 23.09 -15.42
C GLY A 206 0.45 23.23 -15.32
N VAL A 207 1.06 23.96 -16.26
CA VAL A 207 2.52 24.08 -16.43
C VAL A 207 3.23 24.48 -15.15
N LEU A 208 2.69 25.43 -14.37
CA LEU A 208 3.31 25.91 -13.12
C LEU A 208 3.31 24.82 -12.03
N LEU A 209 2.17 24.13 -11.87
CA LEU A 209 2.05 23.04 -10.89
C LEU A 209 2.94 21.85 -11.24
N ARG A 210 3.03 21.53 -12.53
CA ARG A 210 3.93 20.47 -13.02
C ARG A 210 5.37 20.79 -12.73
N ALA A 211 5.80 22.04 -12.98
CA ALA A 211 7.17 22.43 -12.73
C ALA A 211 7.53 22.40 -11.23
N SER A 212 6.64 22.88 -10.35
CA SER A 212 6.83 22.76 -8.90
C SER A 212 6.90 21.28 -8.47
N LEU A 213 6.02 20.43 -9.00
CA LEU A 213 6.04 18.99 -8.72
C LEU A 213 7.36 18.35 -9.18
N ASP A 214 7.90 18.73 -10.35
CA ASP A 214 9.15 18.14 -10.84
C ASP A 214 10.37 18.64 -10.03
N GLU A 215 10.36 19.86 -9.53
CA GLU A 215 11.36 20.38 -8.57
C GLU A 215 11.32 19.60 -7.24
N ASP A 216 10.12 19.34 -6.68
CA ASP A 216 9.96 18.54 -5.46
C ASP A 216 10.42 17.09 -5.67
N ARG A 217 10.09 16.49 -6.82
CA ARG A 217 10.52 15.14 -7.20
C ARG A 217 12.05 15.06 -7.34
N ALA A 218 12.66 16.05 -7.94
CA ALA A 218 14.11 16.13 -8.07
C ALA A 218 14.78 16.21 -6.71
N ALA A 219 14.29 17.06 -5.81
CA ALA A 219 14.80 17.19 -4.45
C ALA A 219 14.70 15.87 -3.64
N LEU A 220 13.59 15.17 -3.76
CA LEU A 220 13.40 13.85 -3.13
C LEU A 220 14.43 12.82 -3.63
N LEU A 221 14.68 12.78 -4.93
CA LEU A 221 15.63 11.84 -5.53
C LEU A 221 17.08 12.17 -5.17
N ASP A 222 17.44 13.46 -5.15
CA ASP A 222 18.76 13.90 -4.71
C ASP A 222 19.02 13.56 -3.23
N GLY A 223 18.00 13.71 -2.37
CA GLY A 223 18.07 13.36 -0.96
C GLY A 223 18.10 11.86 -0.65
N ALA A 224 17.77 11.01 -1.62
CA ALA A 224 17.76 9.57 -1.46
C ALA A 224 19.05 8.88 -1.95
N GLU A 225 19.98 9.62 -2.54
CA GLU A 225 21.24 9.08 -3.05
C GLU A 225 22.21 8.78 -1.92
N GLU A 226 22.58 7.51 -1.75
CA GLU A 226 23.52 7.06 -0.73
C GLU A 226 24.48 6.00 -1.26
N PRO A 227 25.75 5.97 -0.77
CA PRO A 227 26.78 5.01 -1.22
C PRO A 227 26.42 3.53 -0.95
N LYS A 228 25.54 3.27 0.04
CA LYS A 228 25.18 1.92 0.50
C LYS A 228 24.04 1.26 -0.26
N LEU A 229 23.52 1.91 -1.30
CA LEU A 229 22.44 1.34 -2.12
C LEU A 229 22.91 0.12 -2.91
N SER A 230 22.03 -0.87 -3.08
CA SER A 230 22.26 -1.97 -4.01
C SER A 230 22.44 -1.42 -5.44
N ALA A 231 23.17 -2.16 -6.27
CA ALA A 231 23.43 -1.74 -7.66
C ALA A 231 22.12 -1.51 -8.43
N MET A 232 21.11 -2.34 -8.19
CA MET A 232 19.80 -2.22 -8.85
C MET A 232 19.06 -0.96 -8.40
N THR A 233 18.97 -0.72 -7.10
CA THR A 233 18.27 0.46 -6.54
C THR A 233 18.96 1.74 -6.99
N ARG A 234 20.28 1.77 -6.94
CA ARG A 234 21.09 2.90 -7.42
C ARG A 234 20.82 3.18 -8.90
N SER A 235 20.87 2.17 -9.76
CA SER A 235 20.60 2.33 -11.19
C SER A 235 19.20 2.90 -11.46
N ARG A 236 18.18 2.41 -10.75
CA ARG A 236 16.81 2.93 -10.85
C ARG A 236 16.71 4.38 -10.37
N LEU A 237 17.38 4.70 -9.26
CA LEU A 237 17.40 6.05 -8.69
C LEU A 237 18.05 7.03 -9.66
N HIS A 238 19.23 6.70 -10.21
CA HIS A 238 19.94 7.55 -11.19
C HIS A 238 19.09 7.74 -12.46
N ALA A 239 18.53 6.67 -13.03
CA ALA A 239 17.67 6.78 -14.21
C ALA A 239 16.44 7.69 -13.96
N ARG A 240 15.80 7.55 -12.79
CA ARG A 240 14.66 8.39 -12.43
C ARG A 240 15.08 9.85 -12.20
N ARG A 241 16.19 10.06 -11.49
CA ARG A 241 16.79 11.36 -11.22
C ARG A 241 17.14 12.09 -12.53
N ALA A 242 17.82 11.41 -13.44
CA ALA A 242 18.17 11.97 -14.76
C ALA A 242 16.91 12.41 -15.53
N ALA A 243 15.88 11.56 -15.56
CA ALA A 243 14.62 11.88 -16.25
C ALA A 243 13.89 13.08 -15.64
N VAL A 244 13.85 13.19 -14.30
CA VAL A 244 13.18 14.30 -13.62
C VAL A 244 13.96 15.60 -13.80
N TRP A 245 15.30 15.60 -13.65
CA TRP A 245 16.12 16.78 -13.90
C TRP A 245 16.07 17.24 -15.36
N ALA A 246 15.98 16.32 -16.33
CA ALA A 246 15.78 16.67 -17.73
C ALA A 246 14.42 17.35 -17.95
N ALA A 247 13.35 16.91 -17.26
CA ALA A 247 12.06 17.57 -17.32
C ALA A 247 12.12 19.00 -16.71
N VAL A 248 12.79 19.16 -15.57
CA VAL A 248 13.04 20.48 -14.96
C VAL A 248 13.79 21.40 -15.94
N ALA A 249 14.87 20.92 -16.56
CA ALA A 249 15.66 21.71 -17.53
C ALA A 249 14.80 22.14 -18.74
N TYR A 250 13.95 21.24 -19.24
CA TYR A 250 13.04 21.55 -20.33
C TYR A 250 12.03 22.65 -19.95
N GLU A 251 11.41 22.57 -18.77
CA GLU A 251 10.46 23.59 -18.31
C GLU A 251 11.15 24.93 -18.02
N GLU A 252 12.39 24.94 -17.50
CA GLU A 252 13.19 26.15 -17.35
C GLU A 252 13.41 26.83 -18.71
N ALA A 253 13.84 26.08 -19.72
CA ALA A 253 14.05 26.59 -21.08
C ALA A 253 12.77 27.19 -21.67
N ARG A 254 11.61 26.51 -21.49
CA ARG A 254 10.30 27.00 -21.95
C ARG A 254 9.88 28.32 -21.30
N ARG A 255 10.35 28.58 -20.09
CA ARG A 255 10.08 29.82 -19.34
C ARG A 255 11.11 30.91 -19.58
N GLY A 256 12.06 30.70 -20.50
CA GLY A 256 13.16 31.62 -20.77
C GLY A 256 14.20 31.71 -19.64
N ARG A 257 14.21 30.73 -18.74
CA ARG A 257 15.21 30.62 -17.66
C ARG A 257 16.40 29.74 -18.12
N PRO A 258 17.61 29.94 -17.56
CA PRO A 258 18.79 29.13 -17.93
C PRO A 258 18.60 27.65 -17.58
N PRO A 259 18.55 26.72 -18.54
CA PRO A 259 18.36 25.29 -18.28
C PRO A 259 19.66 24.57 -17.85
N ALA A 260 20.82 25.19 -18.05
CA ALA A 260 22.12 24.55 -17.86
C ALA A 260 22.33 23.93 -16.47
N PRO A 261 21.98 24.56 -15.33
CA PRO A 261 22.15 23.95 -14.02
C PRO A 261 21.35 22.66 -13.85
N ALA A 262 20.10 22.61 -14.32
CA ALA A 262 19.26 21.42 -14.24
C ALA A 262 19.73 20.33 -15.22
N ALA A 263 20.14 20.71 -16.43
CA ALA A 263 20.69 19.77 -17.41
C ALA A 263 21.99 19.11 -16.94
N GLN A 264 22.89 19.83 -16.25
CA GLN A 264 24.07 19.25 -15.62
C GLN A 264 23.73 18.22 -14.54
N ARG A 265 22.71 18.47 -13.72
CA ARG A 265 22.24 17.51 -12.72
C ARG A 265 21.60 16.27 -13.35
N ALA A 266 21.01 16.38 -14.53
CA ALA A 266 20.49 15.22 -15.28
C ALA A 266 21.60 14.30 -15.82
N LEU A 267 22.80 14.83 -16.05
CA LEU A 267 23.95 14.10 -16.58
C LEU A 267 24.87 13.52 -15.48
N ALA A 268 24.74 14.00 -14.26
CA ALA A 268 25.50 13.54 -13.09
C ALA A 268 24.89 12.29 -12.46
#